data_85608a619da50ee6dee9659b9d06af46
#
_entry.id   85608a619da50ee6dee9659b9d06af46
#
_cell.length_a   1.000
_cell.length_b   1.000
_cell.length_c   1.000
_cell.angle_alpha   90.00
_cell.angle_beta   90.00
_cell.angle_gamma   90.00
#
_symmetry.space_group_name_H-M   'P 1'
#
loop_
_entity.id
_entity.type
_entity.pdbx_description
1 polymer ?
#
loop_
_entity_poly.entity_id
_entity_poly.type
_entity_poly.pdbx_seq_one_letter_code
_entity_poly.pdbx_strand_id
1 'polypeptide(L)'
;MGISRRSFFKRSMALGTSGFVAAAPSLAHAAADTAKKPYKLVSTQEFTNICCYCAGGCGVICSVRNGELVNLEGDPDHPVNKGGLCPKGATMFNLRNVVTPDRKVKHNESRLLKPQVRRPGSDKWEDISWEDAFNEIARHVKKTRDENFVEYEDGVLVNRNDGMASIGAAQLQTEEAWLVQKFCRSLGSVQIDNQTRPCHSSTPAGFAPTFGRGSMTSHWCDIENADVVMSIGSNSVESHPLSSRYIERAQRKGGTWIVVDPRYTRSAAQADLYACIRPGTDIAFFGGMMNYILSNNLWQDEYVKNYTNAPCLINPDFKFDPESGHFTGYNPDTHKYDDETWSYQTASDREWDTKGAMNWVTKPGVPKFKYPTVHEPKKDMTLQDPNCVFQIMKRHYSRYTLDKVSSVTGIDKEVLEKVYQVYTSTGKRERVGTILYALGETQHTFGSQNCRSMAVIQLLLGNVGVPGGGVNALRGAAERSRVPPTSRLPLTASPAYRQLPASGQAREAR
;
A
#
# COMPACT_ATOMS: atom_id res chain seq x y z
N MET A 1 -15.91 -9.90 28.12
CA MET A 1 -14.95 -10.88 27.57
C MET A 1 -15.75 -11.99 26.91
N GLY A 2 -15.84 -12.01 25.59
CA GLY A 2 -16.56 -13.04 24.84
C GLY A 2 -15.73 -14.31 24.74
N ILE A 3 -16.29 -15.43 25.15
CA ILE A 3 -15.65 -16.75 25.01
C ILE A 3 -15.64 -17.08 23.51
N SER A 4 -14.47 -17.39 22.92
CA SER A 4 -14.39 -17.80 21.51
C SER A 4 -15.17 -19.12 21.28
N ARG A 5 -15.75 -19.30 20.09
CA ARG A 5 -16.47 -20.54 19.72
C ARG A 5 -15.61 -21.78 19.97
N ARG A 6 -14.32 -21.70 19.77
CA ARG A 6 -13.35 -22.78 19.98
C ARG A 6 -13.14 -23.09 21.47
N SER A 7 -13.07 -22.06 22.31
CA SER A 7 -13.01 -22.19 23.77
C SER A 7 -14.30 -22.79 24.34
N PHE A 8 -15.46 -22.43 23.73
CA PHE A 8 -16.74 -23.02 24.07
C PHE A 8 -16.78 -24.53 23.75
N PHE A 9 -16.37 -24.95 22.55
CA PHE A 9 -16.34 -26.36 22.19
C PHE A 9 -15.34 -27.17 23.00
N LYS A 10 -14.16 -26.65 23.33
CA LYS A 10 -13.21 -27.32 24.21
C LYS A 10 -13.76 -27.52 25.63
N ARG A 11 -14.50 -26.54 26.15
CA ARG A 11 -15.14 -26.63 27.48
C ARG A 11 -16.38 -27.54 27.47
N SER A 12 -17.17 -27.54 26.39
CA SER A 12 -18.33 -28.43 26.24
C SER A 12 -17.93 -29.91 26.14
N MET A 13 -16.80 -30.23 25.49
CA MET A 13 -16.26 -31.60 25.48
C MET A 13 -15.76 -32.07 26.83
N ALA A 14 -15.23 -31.17 27.67
CA ALA A 14 -14.77 -31.52 29.01
C ALA A 14 -15.92 -31.74 30.03
N LEU A 15 -17.10 -31.18 29.75
CA LEU A 15 -18.29 -31.32 30.59
C LEU A 15 -19.24 -32.45 30.17
N GLY A 16 -19.02 -33.04 28.99
CA GLY A 16 -19.89 -34.08 28.42
C GLY A 16 -19.57 -35.51 28.80
N THR A 17 -18.52 -35.76 29.61
CA THR A 17 -18.07 -37.15 29.96
C THR A 17 -18.57 -37.69 31.31
N SER A 18 -19.43 -36.93 31.98
CA SER A 18 -19.97 -37.44 33.27
C SER A 18 -21.49 -37.30 33.31
N GLY A 19 -22.18 -38.23 32.70
CA GLY A 19 -23.61 -38.42 32.91
C GLY A 19 -24.39 -38.75 31.64
N PHE A 20 -24.38 -40.02 31.27
CA PHE A 20 -25.51 -40.73 30.66
C PHE A 20 -25.07 -42.17 30.32
N VAL A 21 -25.06 -43.01 31.38
CA VAL A 21 -25.09 -44.46 31.22
C VAL A 21 -26.37 -44.90 31.88
N ALA A 22 -27.44 -45.04 31.12
CA ALA A 22 -28.50 -46.01 31.37
C ALA A 22 -29.53 -46.03 30.24
N ALA A 23 -29.78 -47.25 29.73
CA ALA A 23 -30.92 -47.67 28.96
C ALA A 23 -31.00 -47.32 27.48
N ALA A 24 -30.53 -48.26 26.64
CA ALA A 24 -31.33 -48.92 25.62
C ALA A 24 -30.58 -50.09 24.97
N PRO A 25 -30.99 -51.38 25.18
CA PRO A 25 -30.47 -52.48 24.42
C PRO A 25 -31.39 -52.75 23.24
N SER A 26 -31.05 -52.36 22.04
CA SER A 26 -31.59 -52.91 20.76
C SER A 26 -31.22 -52.16 19.48
N LEU A 27 -30.05 -51.56 19.38
CA LEU A 27 -29.50 -51.05 18.09
C LEU A 27 -28.08 -51.52 17.81
N ALA A 28 -27.71 -52.70 18.34
CA ALA A 28 -26.31 -53.22 18.31
C ALA A 28 -25.96 -54.00 17.03
N HIS A 29 -26.71 -53.91 15.92
CA HIS A 29 -26.43 -54.66 14.70
C HIS A 29 -26.24 -53.88 13.42
N ALA A 30 -26.05 -52.56 13.51
CA ALA A 30 -25.73 -51.74 12.34
C ALA A 30 -24.47 -50.83 12.53
N ALA A 31 -23.65 -51.09 13.56
CA ALA A 31 -22.52 -50.19 13.91
C ALA A 31 -21.14 -50.87 13.72
N ALA A 32 -21.03 -51.87 12.88
CA ALA A 32 -19.81 -52.67 12.78
C ALA A 32 -19.00 -52.40 11.52
N ASP A 33 -18.98 -51.17 10.93
CA ASP A 33 -17.90 -50.83 9.96
C ASP A 33 -17.76 -49.34 9.61
N THR A 34 -18.13 -48.43 10.47
CA THR A 34 -17.64 -47.08 10.38
C THR A 34 -16.61 -46.84 11.47
N ALA A 35 -15.40 -47.30 11.27
CA ALA A 35 -14.28 -46.82 12.04
C ALA A 35 -14.28 -45.29 11.91
N LYS A 36 -14.79 -44.59 12.96
CA LYS A 36 -14.86 -43.12 12.98
C LYS A 36 -13.44 -42.64 12.69
N LYS A 37 -13.24 -42.07 11.50
CA LYS A 37 -11.95 -41.48 11.17
C LYS A 37 -11.59 -40.51 12.30
N PRO A 38 -10.41 -40.63 12.89
CA PRO A 38 -10.01 -39.80 14.01
C PRO A 38 -10.12 -38.31 13.56
N TYR A 39 -10.58 -37.45 14.47
CA TYR A 39 -10.68 -36.05 14.20
C TYR A 39 -9.33 -35.51 13.69
N LYS A 40 -9.34 -34.80 12.55
CA LYS A 40 -8.13 -34.39 11.82
C LYS A 40 -7.11 -33.63 12.70
N LEU A 41 -7.59 -32.89 13.69
CA LEU A 41 -6.78 -32.03 14.54
C LEU A 41 -6.37 -32.67 15.88
N VAL A 42 -6.62 -33.96 16.08
CA VAL A 42 -6.14 -34.67 17.29
C VAL A 42 -4.60 -34.69 17.31
N SER A 43 -4.05 -34.33 18.46
CA SER A 43 -2.60 -34.30 18.71
C SER A 43 -1.83 -33.37 17.72
N THR A 44 -2.42 -32.26 17.30
CA THR A 44 -1.72 -31.23 16.52
C THR A 44 -1.24 -30.10 17.42
N GLN A 45 -0.08 -29.54 17.05
CA GLN A 45 0.38 -28.23 17.53
C GLN A 45 -0.09 -27.16 16.58
N GLU A 46 -0.46 -25.97 17.09
CA GLU A 46 -0.96 -24.86 16.31
C GLU A 46 0.07 -23.74 16.27
N PHE A 47 0.35 -23.27 15.07
CA PHE A 47 1.24 -22.14 14.81
C PHE A 47 0.47 -21.06 14.06
N THR A 48 0.57 -19.82 14.52
CA THR A 48 0.03 -18.67 13.79
C THR A 48 0.98 -18.22 12.69
N ASN A 49 0.43 -17.85 11.56
CA ASN A 49 1.20 -17.31 10.43
C ASN A 49 0.33 -16.31 9.65
N ILE A 50 0.89 -15.75 8.60
CA ILE A 50 0.23 -14.76 7.74
C ILE A 50 0.09 -15.30 6.31
N CYS A 51 -1.07 -15.10 5.69
CA CYS A 51 -1.31 -15.45 4.29
C CYS A 51 -0.33 -14.74 3.35
N CYS A 52 0.23 -15.45 2.36
CA CYS A 52 1.28 -14.93 1.48
C CYS A 52 0.78 -14.15 0.25
N TYR A 53 -0.54 -13.98 0.01
CA TYR A 53 -1.00 -13.51 -1.30
C TYR A 53 -1.18 -12.00 -1.43
N CYS A 54 -1.93 -11.34 -0.57
CA CYS A 54 -2.19 -9.92 -0.73
C CYS A 54 -1.97 -9.14 0.57
N ALA A 55 -1.97 -7.80 0.49
CA ALA A 55 -1.74 -6.92 1.64
C ALA A 55 -2.82 -6.99 2.72
N GLY A 56 -3.92 -7.70 2.49
CA GLY A 56 -4.88 -8.02 3.54
C GLY A 56 -4.22 -8.71 4.74
N GLY A 57 -3.10 -9.43 4.48
CA GLY A 57 -2.28 -9.99 5.54
C GLY A 57 -3.09 -10.87 6.51
N CYS A 58 -4.03 -11.67 5.97
CA CYS A 58 -4.91 -12.50 6.78
C CYS A 58 -4.12 -13.44 7.69
N GLY A 59 -4.47 -13.47 8.97
CA GLY A 59 -3.93 -14.44 9.91
C GLY A 59 -4.42 -15.85 9.60
N VAL A 60 -3.53 -16.81 9.73
CA VAL A 60 -3.83 -18.24 9.55
C VAL A 60 -3.30 -19.03 10.72
N ILE A 61 -3.99 -20.13 11.04
CA ILE A 61 -3.56 -21.15 11.98
C ILE A 61 -3.12 -22.36 11.18
N CYS A 62 -1.86 -22.74 11.35
CA CYS A 62 -1.27 -23.95 10.80
C CYS A 62 -1.31 -25.03 11.88
N SER A 63 -2.05 -26.12 11.67
CA SER A 63 -2.06 -27.27 12.56
C SER A 63 -1.05 -28.30 12.06
N VAL A 64 -0.06 -28.60 12.87
CA VAL A 64 1.09 -29.48 12.54
C VAL A 64 1.08 -30.69 13.45
N ARG A 65 1.33 -31.85 12.87
CA ARG A 65 1.50 -33.13 13.59
C ARG A 65 2.74 -33.86 13.05
N ASN A 66 3.67 -34.20 13.95
CA ASN A 66 4.94 -34.86 13.59
C ASN A 66 5.73 -34.11 12.48
N GLY A 67 5.78 -32.78 12.55
CA GLY A 67 6.47 -31.98 11.56
C GLY A 67 5.70 -31.76 10.25
N GLU A 68 4.52 -32.38 10.08
CA GLU A 68 3.70 -32.27 8.87
C GLU A 68 2.50 -31.34 9.05
N LEU A 69 2.30 -30.43 8.08
CA LEU A 69 1.13 -29.59 8.02
C LEU A 69 -0.11 -30.41 7.67
N VAL A 70 -1.02 -30.55 8.62
CA VAL A 70 -2.26 -31.34 8.44
C VAL A 70 -3.48 -30.46 8.16
N ASN A 71 -3.48 -29.20 8.61
CA ASN A 71 -4.57 -28.28 8.37
C ASN A 71 -4.09 -26.83 8.32
N LEU A 72 -4.81 -26.00 7.57
CA LEU A 72 -4.63 -24.55 7.53
C LEU A 72 -6.02 -23.90 7.52
N GLU A 73 -6.24 -22.99 8.44
CA GLU A 73 -7.50 -22.23 8.56
C GLU A 73 -7.25 -20.77 8.91
N GLY A 74 -8.27 -19.92 8.75
CA GLY A 74 -8.17 -18.53 9.14
C GLY A 74 -8.16 -18.36 10.65
N ASP A 75 -7.30 -17.47 11.12
CA ASP A 75 -7.19 -17.12 12.55
C ASP A 75 -8.38 -16.25 12.97
N PRO A 76 -9.26 -16.71 13.87
CA PRO A 76 -10.44 -15.95 14.32
C PRO A 76 -10.06 -14.73 15.17
N ASP A 77 -8.90 -14.74 15.80
CA ASP A 77 -8.43 -13.66 16.66
C ASP A 77 -7.69 -12.56 15.85
N HIS A 78 -7.41 -12.84 14.59
CA HIS A 78 -6.74 -11.88 13.72
C HIS A 78 -7.67 -10.72 13.32
N PRO A 79 -7.26 -9.44 13.52
CA PRO A 79 -8.13 -8.28 13.35
C PRO A 79 -8.69 -8.09 11.94
N VAL A 80 -7.93 -8.45 10.89
CA VAL A 80 -8.36 -8.24 9.50
C VAL A 80 -9.35 -9.29 9.03
N ASN A 81 -9.00 -10.57 9.16
CA ASN A 81 -9.83 -11.63 8.58
C ASN A 81 -10.80 -12.30 9.56
N LYS A 82 -10.58 -12.18 10.88
CA LYS A 82 -11.50 -12.72 11.90
C LYS A 82 -11.98 -14.13 11.55
N GLY A 83 -11.05 -15.01 11.21
CA GLY A 83 -11.29 -16.39 10.81
C GLY A 83 -11.66 -16.62 9.34
N GLY A 84 -11.99 -15.58 8.57
CA GLY A 84 -12.32 -15.71 7.15
C GLY A 84 -11.07 -15.84 6.27
N LEU A 85 -11.15 -16.67 5.25
CA LEU A 85 -10.14 -16.73 4.18
C LEU A 85 -10.83 -16.70 2.82
N CYS A 86 -10.20 -16.04 1.85
CA CYS A 86 -10.59 -16.16 0.47
C CYS A 86 -10.06 -17.48 -0.13
N PRO A 87 -10.50 -17.90 -1.33
CA PRO A 87 -10.02 -19.14 -1.95
C PRO A 87 -8.50 -19.20 -2.06
N LYS A 88 -7.80 -18.11 -2.35
CA LYS A 88 -6.33 -18.08 -2.40
C LYS A 88 -5.71 -18.43 -1.04
N GLY A 89 -6.19 -17.79 0.04
CA GLY A 89 -5.70 -18.06 1.40
C GLY A 89 -6.02 -19.47 1.85
N ALA A 90 -7.21 -19.99 1.56
CA ALA A 90 -7.61 -21.35 1.89
C ALA A 90 -6.77 -22.42 1.18
N THR A 91 -6.30 -22.12 -0.04
CA THR A 91 -5.48 -23.04 -0.83
C THR A 91 -3.97 -22.94 -0.56
N MET A 92 -3.52 -22.13 0.40
CA MET A 92 -2.10 -22.11 0.81
C MET A 92 -1.57 -23.47 1.26
N PHE A 93 -2.45 -24.34 1.76
CA PHE A 93 -2.10 -25.72 2.05
C PHE A 93 -1.46 -26.41 0.84
N ASN A 94 -1.93 -26.12 -0.37
CA ASN A 94 -1.46 -26.71 -1.62
C ASN A 94 -0.05 -26.25 -2.04
N LEU A 95 0.51 -25.22 -1.41
CA LEU A 95 1.91 -24.86 -1.62
C LEU A 95 2.88 -25.96 -1.13
N ARG A 96 2.48 -26.72 -0.11
CA ARG A 96 3.27 -27.83 0.42
C ARG A 96 2.68 -29.20 0.06
N ASN A 97 1.38 -29.37 0.19
CA ASN A 97 0.68 -30.62 0.04
C ASN A 97 -0.46 -30.49 -0.95
N VAL A 98 -0.66 -31.48 -1.78
CA VAL A 98 -1.83 -31.59 -2.67
C VAL A 98 -2.72 -32.74 -2.23
N VAL A 99 -4.03 -32.56 -2.40
CA VAL A 99 -5.02 -33.61 -2.18
C VAL A 99 -5.31 -34.27 -3.52
N THR A 100 -5.00 -35.54 -3.60
CA THR A 100 -5.26 -36.37 -4.81
C THR A 100 -6.75 -36.67 -4.98
N PRO A 101 -7.22 -37.07 -6.17
CA PRO A 101 -8.64 -37.42 -6.41
C PRO A 101 -9.18 -38.50 -5.46
N ASP A 102 -8.32 -39.44 -5.03
CA ASP A 102 -8.64 -40.46 -4.02
C ASP A 102 -8.57 -39.93 -2.57
N ARG A 103 -8.50 -38.60 -2.41
CA ARG A 103 -8.45 -37.88 -1.11
C ARG A 103 -7.26 -38.17 -0.24
N LYS A 104 -6.17 -38.69 -0.81
CA LYS A 104 -4.88 -38.82 -0.10
C LYS A 104 -4.11 -37.51 -0.18
N VAL A 105 -3.37 -37.21 0.88
CA VAL A 105 -2.45 -36.05 0.93
C VAL A 105 -1.06 -36.54 0.50
N LYS A 106 -0.46 -35.87 -0.46
CA LYS A 106 0.93 -36.04 -0.86
C LYS A 106 1.65 -34.72 -0.94
N HIS A 107 2.96 -34.71 -0.91
CA HIS A 107 3.74 -33.50 -1.15
C HIS A 107 3.49 -32.96 -2.56
N ASN A 108 3.53 -31.64 -2.67
CA ASN A 108 3.46 -30.97 -3.95
C ASN A 108 4.80 -31.11 -4.68
N GLU A 109 4.82 -31.94 -5.71
CA GLU A 109 6.02 -32.23 -6.50
C GLU A 109 6.56 -31.01 -7.28
N SER A 110 5.70 -30.01 -7.51
CA SER A 110 6.13 -28.73 -8.13
C SER A 110 6.89 -27.80 -7.17
N ARG A 111 6.97 -28.16 -5.87
CA ARG A 111 7.71 -27.37 -4.89
C ARG A 111 9.17 -27.78 -4.89
N LEU A 112 10.06 -26.81 -5.09
CA LEU A 112 11.50 -27.02 -4.91
C LEU A 112 11.80 -27.32 -3.43
N LEU A 113 12.47 -28.45 -3.19
CA LEU A 113 12.89 -28.90 -1.86
C LEU A 113 14.40 -28.79 -1.65
N LYS A 114 15.15 -28.64 -2.75
CA LYS A 114 16.62 -28.55 -2.75
C LYS A 114 17.02 -27.38 -3.65
N PRO A 115 18.19 -26.78 -3.42
CA PRO A 115 18.77 -25.86 -4.37
C PRO A 115 19.09 -26.56 -5.69
N GLN A 116 18.96 -25.84 -6.79
CA GLN A 116 19.28 -26.36 -8.11
C GLN A 116 20.25 -25.42 -8.81
N VAL A 117 21.12 -25.99 -9.61
CA VAL A 117 22.07 -25.27 -10.45
C VAL A 117 21.88 -25.66 -11.91
N ARG A 118 21.99 -24.71 -12.82
CA ARG A 118 22.12 -24.95 -14.25
C ARG A 118 23.54 -24.58 -14.69
N ARG A 119 24.29 -25.57 -15.09
CA ARG A 119 25.69 -25.36 -15.49
C ARG A 119 25.79 -24.60 -16.81
N PRO A 120 26.85 -23.82 -17.05
CA PRO A 120 27.07 -23.14 -18.32
C PRO A 120 26.98 -24.14 -19.50
N GLY A 121 26.20 -23.78 -20.54
CA GLY A 121 25.97 -24.66 -21.70
C GLY A 121 24.96 -25.80 -21.48
N SER A 122 24.44 -26.00 -20.28
CA SER A 122 23.43 -27.00 -19.99
C SER A 122 22.00 -26.43 -20.14
N ASP A 123 21.08 -27.23 -20.63
CA ASP A 123 19.63 -26.96 -20.65
C ASP A 123 18.90 -27.56 -19.45
N LYS A 124 19.61 -28.30 -18.57
CA LYS A 124 19.04 -29.02 -17.42
C LYS A 124 19.42 -28.38 -16.10
N TRP A 125 18.49 -28.49 -15.15
CA TRP A 125 18.70 -28.15 -13.75
C TRP A 125 19.13 -29.40 -12.99
N GLU A 126 20.14 -29.24 -12.11
CA GLU A 126 20.70 -30.31 -11.29
C GLU A 126 20.49 -29.99 -9.81
N ASP A 127 20.01 -30.92 -9.01
CA ASP A 127 19.94 -30.76 -7.58
C ASP A 127 21.35 -30.76 -6.98
N ILE A 128 21.60 -29.78 -6.11
CA ILE A 128 22.85 -29.70 -5.33
C ILE A 128 22.57 -29.60 -3.83
N SER A 129 23.59 -29.86 -3.01
CA SER A 129 23.46 -29.68 -1.58
C SER A 129 23.36 -28.17 -1.22
N TRP A 130 22.79 -27.87 -0.05
CA TRP A 130 22.78 -26.49 0.46
C TRP A 130 24.19 -25.97 0.71
N GLU A 131 25.11 -26.83 1.16
CA GLU A 131 26.51 -26.48 1.40
C GLU A 131 27.20 -26.09 0.09
N ASP A 132 27.06 -26.89 -0.95
CA ASP A 132 27.63 -26.59 -2.27
C ASP A 132 27.02 -25.30 -2.85
N ALA A 133 25.69 -25.13 -2.73
CA ALA A 133 25.02 -23.93 -3.19
C ALA A 133 25.58 -22.67 -2.52
N PHE A 134 25.70 -22.68 -1.19
CA PHE A 134 26.28 -21.53 -0.45
C PHE A 134 27.74 -21.29 -0.82
N ASN A 135 28.55 -22.33 -0.93
CA ASN A 135 29.96 -22.21 -1.29
C ASN A 135 30.16 -21.68 -2.71
N GLU A 136 29.36 -22.15 -3.67
CA GLU A 136 29.42 -21.66 -5.06
C GLU A 136 28.96 -20.20 -5.17
N ILE A 137 27.81 -19.86 -4.55
CA ILE A 137 27.30 -18.50 -4.52
C ILE A 137 28.30 -17.56 -3.85
N ALA A 138 28.84 -17.93 -2.71
CA ALA A 138 29.82 -17.11 -1.99
C ALA A 138 31.08 -16.83 -2.80
N ARG A 139 31.58 -17.85 -3.52
CA ARG A 139 32.74 -17.68 -4.44
C ARG A 139 32.44 -16.70 -5.57
N HIS A 140 31.26 -16.81 -6.20
CA HIS A 140 30.85 -15.90 -7.26
C HIS A 140 30.67 -14.47 -6.75
N VAL A 141 29.99 -14.30 -5.61
CA VAL A 141 29.80 -12.98 -4.98
C VAL A 141 31.16 -12.35 -4.63
N LYS A 142 32.04 -13.12 -3.99
CA LYS A 142 33.38 -12.63 -3.63
C LYS A 142 34.20 -12.23 -4.86
N LYS A 143 34.26 -13.10 -5.88
CA LYS A 143 34.97 -12.83 -7.12
C LYS A 143 34.46 -11.56 -7.79
N THR A 144 33.14 -11.47 -7.99
CA THR A 144 32.53 -10.31 -8.66
C THR A 144 32.77 -9.02 -7.86
N ARG A 145 32.70 -9.09 -6.51
CA ARG A 145 33.00 -7.95 -5.66
C ARG A 145 34.46 -7.51 -5.79
N ASP A 146 35.41 -8.45 -5.68
CA ASP A 146 36.85 -8.14 -5.69
C ASP A 146 37.29 -7.56 -7.07
N GLU A 147 36.63 -7.98 -8.16
CA GLU A 147 36.92 -7.49 -9.52
C GLU A 147 36.29 -6.13 -9.85
N ASN A 148 35.24 -5.71 -9.12
CA ASN A 148 34.44 -4.53 -9.48
C ASN A 148 34.29 -3.54 -8.32
N PHE A 149 35.07 -3.67 -7.25
CA PHE A 149 34.98 -2.77 -6.10
C PHE A 149 35.79 -1.49 -6.35
N VAL A 150 35.11 -0.35 -6.22
CA VAL A 150 35.69 0.99 -6.35
C VAL A 150 35.70 1.62 -4.96
N GLU A 151 36.90 1.80 -4.40
CA GLU A 151 37.04 2.42 -3.09
C GLU A 151 36.93 3.95 -3.20
N TYR A 152 37.65 4.54 -4.14
CA TYR A 152 37.64 5.98 -4.41
C TYR A 152 37.26 6.28 -5.85
N GLU A 153 36.48 7.36 -6.05
CA GLU A 153 36.14 7.93 -7.35
C GLU A 153 36.34 9.46 -7.26
N ASP A 154 37.15 10.02 -8.17
CA ASP A 154 37.46 11.45 -8.19
C ASP A 154 37.97 12.01 -6.80
N GLY A 155 38.69 11.20 -6.06
CA GLY A 155 39.20 11.55 -4.72
C GLY A 155 38.18 11.43 -3.59
N VAL A 156 36.95 11.00 -3.87
CA VAL A 156 35.90 10.79 -2.89
C VAL A 156 35.81 9.30 -2.53
N LEU A 157 35.76 8.99 -1.24
CA LEU A 157 35.55 7.62 -0.74
C LEU A 157 34.13 7.16 -1.03
N VAL A 158 33.95 6.23 -1.95
CA VAL A 158 32.62 5.73 -2.40
C VAL A 158 32.31 4.31 -1.94
N ASN A 159 33.30 3.45 -1.74
CA ASN A 159 33.15 2.05 -1.33
C ASN A 159 32.04 1.31 -2.11
N ARG A 160 32.07 1.41 -3.43
CA ARG A 160 31.01 0.95 -4.34
C ARG A 160 31.40 -0.33 -5.06
N ASN A 161 30.43 -1.21 -5.27
CA ASN A 161 30.55 -2.38 -6.12
C ASN A 161 29.56 -2.30 -7.26
N ASP A 162 30.03 -2.13 -8.47
CA ASP A 162 29.22 -1.96 -9.68
C ASP A 162 28.92 -3.28 -10.40
N GLY A 163 29.59 -4.39 -10.00
CA GLY A 163 29.42 -5.71 -10.62
C GLY A 163 28.19 -6.48 -10.18
N MET A 164 27.43 -6.00 -9.21
CA MET A 164 26.27 -6.71 -8.66
C MET A 164 25.05 -5.83 -8.50
N ALA A 165 23.88 -6.41 -8.79
CA ALA A 165 22.58 -5.82 -8.53
C ALA A 165 21.69 -6.76 -7.73
N SER A 166 20.76 -6.24 -6.96
CA SER A 166 19.76 -7.00 -6.21
C SER A 166 18.36 -6.55 -6.58
N ILE A 167 17.51 -7.49 -6.94
CA ILE A 167 16.08 -7.27 -7.21
C ILE A 167 15.29 -8.03 -6.17
N GLY A 168 14.62 -7.30 -5.27
CA GLY A 168 13.83 -7.87 -4.19
C GLY A 168 12.42 -8.29 -4.61
N ALA A 169 11.72 -8.94 -3.70
CA ALA A 169 10.37 -9.45 -3.88
C ALA A 169 9.33 -8.67 -3.05
N ALA A 170 8.04 -8.80 -3.43
CA ALA A 170 6.92 -8.22 -2.70
C ALA A 170 6.56 -8.97 -1.41
N GLN A 171 6.89 -10.26 -1.34
CA GLN A 171 6.55 -11.16 -0.23
C GLN A 171 7.60 -11.18 0.89
N LEU A 172 8.29 -10.08 1.08
CA LEU A 172 9.22 -9.90 2.20
C LEU A 172 8.53 -9.15 3.36
N GLN A 173 8.89 -9.52 4.57
CA GLN A 173 8.54 -8.74 5.75
C GLN A 173 9.52 -7.55 5.90
N THR A 174 9.20 -6.62 6.78
CA THR A 174 10.04 -5.40 6.96
C THR A 174 11.44 -5.75 7.39
N GLU A 175 11.58 -6.69 8.32
CA GLU A 175 12.85 -7.17 8.84
C GLU A 175 13.68 -7.86 7.75
N GLU A 176 13.06 -8.67 6.92
CA GLU A 176 13.70 -9.34 5.78
C GLU A 176 14.17 -8.32 4.73
N ALA A 177 13.32 -7.36 4.38
CA ALA A 177 13.68 -6.29 3.44
C ALA A 177 14.85 -5.44 3.96
N TRP A 178 14.85 -5.13 5.27
CA TRP A 178 15.96 -4.43 5.92
C TRP A 178 17.26 -5.26 5.88
N LEU A 179 17.16 -6.56 6.17
CA LEU A 179 18.32 -7.46 6.15
C LEU A 179 18.94 -7.56 4.76
N VAL A 180 18.10 -7.74 3.71
CA VAL A 180 18.55 -7.75 2.30
C VAL A 180 19.29 -6.44 1.97
N GLN A 181 18.69 -5.29 2.31
CA GLN A 181 19.36 -4.00 2.07
C GLN A 181 20.69 -3.89 2.80
N LYS A 182 20.72 -4.27 4.08
CA LYS A 182 21.95 -4.21 4.88
C LYS A 182 23.04 -5.13 4.31
N PHE A 183 22.66 -6.34 3.92
CA PHE A 183 23.57 -7.30 3.30
C PHE A 183 24.15 -6.77 1.98
N CYS A 184 23.31 -6.30 1.06
CA CYS A 184 23.78 -5.74 -0.21
C CYS A 184 24.69 -4.52 0.02
N ARG A 185 24.35 -3.62 0.96
CA ARG A 185 25.17 -2.48 1.31
C ARG A 185 26.52 -2.87 1.93
N SER A 186 26.57 -3.93 2.72
CA SER A 186 27.83 -4.43 3.28
C SER A 186 28.77 -4.97 2.22
N LEU A 187 28.25 -5.39 1.06
CA LEU A 187 29.03 -5.80 -0.12
C LEU A 187 29.42 -4.62 -1.02
N GLY A 188 28.99 -3.39 -0.70
CA GLY A 188 29.18 -2.20 -1.52
C GLY A 188 28.20 -2.06 -2.68
N SER A 189 27.23 -2.96 -2.82
CA SER A 189 26.24 -2.87 -3.91
C SER A 189 25.32 -1.68 -3.69
N VAL A 190 25.16 -0.85 -4.75
CA VAL A 190 24.29 0.32 -4.78
C VAL A 190 23.06 0.08 -5.66
N GLN A 191 23.13 -0.85 -6.62
CA GLN A 191 22.05 -1.26 -7.49
C GLN A 191 21.10 -2.21 -6.75
N ILE A 192 20.27 -1.63 -5.89
CA ILE A 192 19.27 -2.38 -5.12
C ILE A 192 17.89 -1.87 -5.51
N ASP A 193 17.06 -2.72 -6.04
CA ASP A 193 15.68 -2.39 -6.36
C ASP A 193 14.71 -3.49 -5.87
N ASN A 194 13.43 -3.22 -5.96
CA ASN A 194 12.38 -4.10 -5.47
C ASN A 194 11.21 -4.12 -6.45
N GLN A 195 10.48 -5.21 -6.47
CA GLN A 195 9.27 -5.39 -7.26
C GLN A 195 8.23 -4.28 -7.03
N THR A 196 8.24 -3.61 -5.87
CA THR A 196 7.36 -2.47 -5.57
C THR A 196 7.58 -1.30 -6.53
N ARG A 197 8.76 -1.16 -7.15
CA ARG A 197 9.06 -0.10 -8.13
C ARG A 197 8.06 -0.10 -9.29
N PRO A 198 7.87 -1.18 -10.07
CA PRO A 198 6.89 -1.23 -11.14
C PRO A 198 5.45 -1.44 -10.66
N CYS A 199 5.22 -1.58 -9.37
CA CYS A 199 3.91 -1.85 -8.78
C CYS A 199 3.27 -0.57 -8.21
N HIS A 200 3.55 -0.24 -6.97
CA HIS A 200 2.95 0.87 -6.25
C HIS A 200 3.93 1.99 -5.88
N SER A 201 5.08 2.11 -6.51
CA SER A 201 6.04 3.19 -6.21
C SER A 201 5.46 4.59 -6.47
N SER A 202 4.47 4.69 -7.35
CA SER A 202 3.70 5.91 -7.56
C SER A 202 2.99 6.42 -6.30
N THR A 203 2.56 5.50 -5.40
CA THR A 203 1.93 5.87 -4.13
C THR A 203 2.87 6.65 -3.20
N PRO A 204 4.06 6.15 -2.84
CA PRO A 204 5.01 6.95 -2.06
C PRO A 204 5.40 8.25 -2.77
N ALA A 205 5.59 8.24 -4.10
CA ALA A 205 5.93 9.44 -4.86
C ALA A 205 4.83 10.51 -4.80
N GLY A 206 3.57 10.10 -4.81
CA GLY A 206 2.42 11.00 -4.67
C GLY A 206 2.13 11.42 -3.23
N PHE A 207 2.19 10.47 -2.28
CA PHE A 207 1.75 10.71 -0.90
C PHE A 207 2.85 11.29 0.00
N ALA A 208 4.12 10.93 -0.20
CA ALA A 208 5.18 11.45 0.65
C ALA A 208 5.25 12.99 0.65
N PRO A 209 5.22 13.69 -0.50
CA PRO A 209 5.18 15.14 -0.52
C PRO A 209 3.83 15.74 -0.07
N THR A 210 2.76 14.94 0.01
CA THR A 210 1.42 15.41 0.38
C THR A 210 1.12 15.15 1.86
N PHE A 211 1.41 13.94 2.36
CA PHE A 211 1.09 13.49 3.72
C PHE A 211 2.32 13.26 4.61
N GLY A 212 3.54 13.40 4.06
CA GLY A 212 4.76 12.94 4.73
C GLY A 212 4.85 11.41 4.87
N ARG A 213 3.99 10.66 4.21
CA ARG A 213 3.86 9.21 4.33
C ARG A 213 3.55 8.56 2.98
N GLY A 214 4.20 7.45 2.66
CA GLY A 214 4.09 6.76 1.37
C GLY A 214 3.20 5.51 1.36
N SER A 215 2.24 5.37 2.28
CA SER A 215 1.37 4.20 2.36
C SER A 215 -0.09 4.59 2.62
N MET A 216 -0.99 3.60 2.65
CA MET A 216 -2.41 3.84 2.95
C MET A 216 -2.57 4.57 4.28
N THR A 217 -3.59 5.43 4.36
CA THR A 217 -3.78 6.35 5.48
C THR A 217 -4.65 5.78 6.59
N SER A 218 -5.42 4.71 6.33
CA SER A 218 -6.26 4.03 7.30
C SER A 218 -6.03 2.51 7.27
N HIS A 219 -6.82 1.75 8.02
CA HIS A 219 -6.72 0.30 8.11
C HIS A 219 -7.90 -0.37 7.40
N TRP A 220 -7.72 -1.63 6.95
CA TRP A 220 -8.77 -2.37 6.24
C TRP A 220 -10.09 -2.46 7.01
N CYS A 221 -10.02 -2.68 8.32
CA CYS A 221 -11.22 -2.75 9.16
C CYS A 221 -11.97 -1.43 9.27
N ASP A 222 -11.28 -0.32 9.00
CA ASP A 222 -11.86 1.01 9.12
C ASP A 222 -12.74 1.38 7.91
N ILE A 223 -12.62 0.67 6.80
CA ILE A 223 -13.47 0.86 5.61
C ILE A 223 -14.96 0.73 5.97
N GLU A 224 -15.32 -0.11 6.95
CA GLU A 224 -16.72 -0.29 7.39
C GLU A 224 -17.35 0.96 8.03
N ASN A 225 -16.56 1.98 8.33
CA ASN A 225 -17.02 3.26 8.90
C ASN A 225 -17.20 4.35 7.84
N ALA A 226 -16.91 4.07 6.56
CA ALA A 226 -17.11 5.02 5.47
C ALA A 226 -18.59 5.12 5.07
N ASP A 227 -19.08 6.34 4.83
CA ASP A 227 -20.38 6.60 4.22
C ASP A 227 -20.34 6.50 2.70
N VAL A 228 -19.17 6.78 2.11
CA VAL A 228 -18.94 6.60 0.67
C VAL A 228 -17.59 5.91 0.46
N VAL A 229 -17.62 4.79 -0.24
CA VAL A 229 -16.42 4.07 -0.69
C VAL A 229 -16.29 4.25 -2.19
N MET A 230 -15.20 4.82 -2.66
CA MET A 230 -14.88 4.87 -4.09
C MET A 230 -13.71 3.93 -4.39
N SER A 231 -13.96 2.89 -5.17
CA SER A 231 -12.92 2.02 -5.71
C SER A 231 -12.59 2.45 -7.13
N ILE A 232 -11.33 2.80 -7.40
CA ILE A 232 -10.87 3.22 -8.72
C ILE A 232 -9.64 2.43 -9.13
N GLY A 233 -9.63 1.95 -10.38
CA GLY A 233 -8.53 1.14 -10.90
C GLY A 233 -8.24 -0.12 -10.07
N SER A 234 -9.29 -0.72 -9.45
CA SER A 234 -9.15 -1.86 -8.54
C SER A 234 -10.35 -2.79 -8.57
N ASN A 235 -10.11 -4.06 -8.91
CA ASN A 235 -11.09 -5.12 -8.77
C ASN A 235 -10.90 -5.85 -7.42
N SER A 236 -11.26 -5.17 -6.34
CA SER A 236 -10.97 -5.61 -4.98
C SER A 236 -11.67 -6.93 -4.60
N VAL A 237 -12.85 -7.21 -5.15
CA VAL A 237 -13.59 -8.47 -4.90
C VAL A 237 -12.78 -9.71 -5.34
N GLU A 238 -12.00 -9.61 -6.40
CA GLU A 238 -11.17 -10.71 -6.89
C GLU A 238 -9.73 -10.65 -6.37
N SER A 239 -9.11 -9.46 -6.39
CA SER A 239 -7.70 -9.32 -6.01
C SER A 239 -7.48 -9.24 -4.48
N HIS A 240 -8.43 -8.62 -3.76
CA HIS A 240 -8.38 -8.38 -2.31
C HIS A 240 -9.71 -8.76 -1.62
N PRO A 241 -10.18 -10.01 -1.72
CA PRO A 241 -11.57 -10.36 -1.40
C PRO A 241 -12.02 -9.99 0.01
N LEU A 242 -11.10 -9.97 0.99
CA LEU A 242 -11.46 -9.61 2.36
C LEU A 242 -11.83 -8.12 2.52
N SER A 243 -11.43 -7.25 1.58
CA SER A 243 -11.86 -5.85 1.59
C SER A 243 -13.37 -5.71 1.35
N SER A 244 -13.94 -6.56 0.48
CA SER A 244 -15.38 -6.54 0.18
C SER A 244 -16.25 -6.77 1.41
N ARG A 245 -15.77 -7.55 2.38
CA ARG A 245 -16.44 -7.73 3.67
C ARG A 245 -16.68 -6.41 4.44
N TYR A 246 -15.72 -5.51 4.38
CA TYR A 246 -15.80 -4.21 5.05
C TYR A 246 -16.59 -3.21 4.22
N ILE A 247 -16.48 -3.26 2.90
CA ILE A 247 -17.29 -2.46 1.98
C ILE A 247 -18.77 -2.84 2.12
N GLU A 248 -19.10 -4.13 2.12
CA GLU A 248 -20.48 -4.63 2.34
C GLU A 248 -21.04 -4.17 3.69
N ARG A 249 -20.22 -4.13 4.73
CA ARG A 249 -20.66 -3.61 6.03
C ARG A 249 -20.94 -2.11 6.01
N ALA A 250 -20.17 -1.33 5.25
CA ALA A 250 -20.46 0.08 5.03
C ALA A 250 -21.79 0.24 4.29
N GLN A 251 -22.02 -0.52 3.19
CA GLN A 251 -23.30 -0.52 2.47
C GLN A 251 -24.51 -0.91 3.35
N ARG A 252 -24.36 -1.94 4.19
CA ARG A 252 -25.42 -2.35 5.14
C ARG A 252 -25.76 -1.27 6.18
N LYS A 253 -24.86 -0.33 6.43
CA LYS A 253 -25.09 0.85 7.29
C LYS A 253 -25.67 2.04 6.52
N GLY A 254 -25.96 1.88 5.21
CA GLY A 254 -26.46 2.94 4.34
C GLY A 254 -25.40 3.67 3.55
N GLY A 255 -24.16 3.19 3.58
CA GLY A 255 -23.06 3.71 2.76
C GLY A 255 -23.22 3.40 1.29
N THR A 256 -22.59 4.18 0.43
CA THR A 256 -22.62 4.02 -1.03
C THR A 256 -21.28 3.55 -1.56
N TRP A 257 -21.25 2.52 -2.40
CA TRP A 257 -20.06 2.06 -3.09
C TRP A 257 -20.03 2.49 -4.54
N ILE A 258 -19.03 3.27 -4.94
CA ILE A 258 -18.75 3.72 -6.29
C ILE A 258 -17.59 2.90 -6.85
N VAL A 259 -17.70 2.42 -8.08
CA VAL A 259 -16.59 1.79 -8.81
C VAL A 259 -16.32 2.54 -10.11
N VAL A 260 -15.07 2.98 -10.29
CA VAL A 260 -14.58 3.62 -11.51
C VAL A 260 -13.51 2.70 -12.10
N ASP A 261 -13.80 2.08 -13.23
CA ASP A 261 -12.91 1.09 -13.86
C ASP A 261 -13.25 0.98 -15.36
N PRO A 262 -12.26 0.82 -16.26
CA PRO A 262 -12.53 0.63 -17.67
C PRO A 262 -13.27 -0.67 -18.00
N ARG A 263 -13.26 -1.62 -17.08
CA ARG A 263 -13.91 -2.93 -17.21
C ARG A 263 -15.02 -3.10 -16.19
N TYR A 264 -16.17 -3.63 -16.62
CA TYR A 264 -17.23 -4.05 -15.70
C TYR A 264 -16.79 -5.31 -14.94
N THR A 265 -16.19 -5.11 -13.78
CA THR A 265 -15.59 -6.15 -12.94
C THR A 265 -16.59 -6.75 -11.96
N ARG A 266 -16.19 -7.79 -11.22
CA ARG A 266 -16.98 -8.30 -10.09
C ARG A 266 -17.19 -7.25 -8.98
N SER A 267 -16.27 -6.32 -8.84
CA SER A 267 -16.44 -5.17 -7.93
C SER A 267 -17.52 -4.23 -8.47
N ALA A 268 -17.50 -3.92 -9.77
CA ALA A 268 -18.53 -3.10 -10.42
C ALA A 268 -19.93 -3.72 -10.32
N ALA A 269 -20.03 -5.05 -10.41
CA ALA A 269 -21.29 -5.77 -10.30
C ALA A 269 -21.93 -5.71 -8.88
N GLN A 270 -21.19 -5.31 -7.87
CA GLN A 270 -21.66 -5.18 -6.48
C GLN A 270 -21.76 -3.72 -6.03
N ALA A 271 -21.30 -2.79 -6.85
CA ALA A 271 -21.32 -1.37 -6.57
C ALA A 271 -22.71 -0.75 -6.77
N ASP A 272 -23.00 0.29 -6.02
CA ASP A 272 -24.23 1.09 -6.17
C ASP A 272 -24.15 2.01 -7.39
N LEU A 273 -22.92 2.47 -7.74
CA LEU A 273 -22.64 3.27 -8.92
C LEU A 273 -21.40 2.75 -9.64
N TYR A 274 -21.51 2.67 -10.97
CA TYR A 274 -20.38 2.29 -11.83
C TYR A 274 -20.16 3.36 -12.90
N ALA A 275 -18.90 3.75 -13.09
CA ALA A 275 -18.45 4.66 -14.16
C ALA A 275 -17.36 3.99 -14.99
N CYS A 276 -17.60 3.82 -16.29
CA CYS A 276 -16.64 3.26 -17.23
C CYS A 276 -15.70 4.35 -17.73
N ILE A 277 -14.46 4.34 -17.23
CA ILE A 277 -13.45 5.34 -17.60
C ILE A 277 -12.55 4.83 -18.72
N ARG A 278 -12.14 5.71 -19.64
CA ARG A 278 -11.09 5.40 -20.62
C ARG A 278 -9.75 5.29 -19.90
N PRO A 279 -8.96 4.20 -20.12
CA PRO A 279 -7.63 4.06 -19.51
C PRO A 279 -6.72 5.25 -19.78
N GLY A 280 -5.99 5.70 -18.75
CA GLY A 280 -5.04 6.80 -18.83
C GLY A 280 -5.67 8.20 -18.75
N THR A 281 -6.93 8.31 -18.38
CA THR A 281 -7.63 9.60 -18.24
C THR A 281 -7.99 9.96 -16.79
N ASP A 282 -7.45 9.22 -15.85
CA ASP A 282 -7.70 9.36 -14.41
C ASP A 282 -7.40 10.78 -13.91
N ILE A 283 -6.33 11.38 -14.39
CA ILE A 283 -5.95 12.77 -14.07
C ILE A 283 -7.07 13.77 -14.45
N ALA A 284 -7.74 13.56 -15.57
CA ALA A 284 -8.86 14.41 -15.97
C ALA A 284 -10.08 14.19 -15.06
N PHE A 285 -10.36 12.93 -14.70
CA PHE A 285 -11.41 12.58 -13.76
C PHE A 285 -11.20 13.26 -12.40
N PHE A 286 -10.01 13.15 -11.81
CA PHE A 286 -9.69 13.80 -10.55
C PHE A 286 -9.65 15.33 -10.66
N GLY A 287 -9.13 15.87 -11.77
CA GLY A 287 -9.14 17.30 -12.03
C GLY A 287 -10.56 17.87 -12.09
N GLY A 288 -11.48 17.13 -12.71
CA GLY A 288 -12.91 17.48 -12.73
C GLY A 288 -13.56 17.41 -11.35
N MET A 289 -13.23 16.40 -10.53
CA MET A 289 -13.74 16.32 -9.16
C MET A 289 -13.23 17.48 -8.30
N MET A 290 -11.94 17.86 -8.42
CA MET A 290 -11.40 19.02 -7.74
C MET A 290 -12.10 20.32 -8.18
N ASN A 291 -12.30 20.50 -9.49
CA ASN A 291 -13.09 21.64 -9.98
C ASN A 291 -14.51 21.65 -9.42
N TYR A 292 -15.17 20.49 -9.40
CA TYR A 292 -16.53 20.37 -8.87
C TYR A 292 -16.61 20.76 -7.39
N ILE A 293 -15.64 20.31 -6.56
CA ILE A 293 -15.51 20.69 -5.15
C ILE A 293 -15.34 22.21 -5.02
N LEU A 294 -14.38 22.78 -5.75
CA LEU A 294 -13.98 24.19 -5.63
C LEU A 294 -15.03 25.17 -6.18
N SER A 295 -15.72 24.79 -7.25
CA SER A 295 -16.76 25.65 -7.88
C SER A 295 -18.07 25.62 -7.11
N ASN A 296 -18.40 24.53 -6.44
CA ASN A 296 -19.65 24.37 -5.69
C ASN A 296 -19.49 24.58 -4.18
N ASN A 297 -18.31 25.03 -3.72
CA ASN A 297 -17.99 25.27 -2.31
C ASN A 297 -18.22 24.04 -1.41
N LEU A 298 -17.77 22.86 -1.86
CA LEU A 298 -18.00 21.58 -1.19
C LEU A 298 -16.81 21.10 -0.34
N TRP A 299 -15.82 21.96 -0.12
CA TRP A 299 -14.67 21.62 0.74
C TRP A 299 -15.02 21.76 2.23
N GLN A 300 -14.29 21.04 3.07
CA GLN A 300 -14.39 21.16 4.52
C GLN A 300 -13.53 22.33 5.02
N ASP A 301 -14.16 23.47 5.27
CA ASP A 301 -13.48 24.76 5.50
C ASP A 301 -12.48 24.74 6.64
N GLU A 302 -12.88 24.24 7.82
CA GLU A 302 -12.01 24.18 9.00
C GLU A 302 -10.80 23.28 8.76
N TYR A 303 -11.00 22.11 8.13
CA TYR A 303 -9.92 21.18 7.81
C TYR A 303 -8.92 21.79 6.83
N VAL A 304 -9.43 22.38 5.72
CA VAL A 304 -8.62 22.98 4.67
C VAL A 304 -7.76 24.11 5.23
N LYS A 305 -8.33 24.97 6.08
CA LYS A 305 -7.63 26.11 6.68
C LYS A 305 -6.56 25.70 7.69
N ASN A 306 -6.84 24.71 8.54
CA ASN A 306 -5.98 24.41 9.68
C ASN A 306 -5.01 23.26 9.43
N TYR A 307 -5.30 22.33 8.50
CA TYR A 307 -4.53 21.11 8.31
C TYR A 307 -3.92 20.95 6.92
N THR A 308 -4.02 21.99 6.06
CA THR A 308 -3.42 22.01 4.73
C THR A 308 -2.62 23.27 4.48
N ASN A 309 -1.91 23.32 3.36
CA ASN A 309 -1.21 24.50 2.89
C ASN A 309 -2.11 25.45 2.04
N ALA A 310 -3.41 25.19 1.96
CA ALA A 310 -4.34 26.00 1.17
C ALA A 310 -4.31 27.51 1.50
N PRO A 311 -4.23 27.94 2.78
CA PRO A 311 -4.14 29.34 3.14
C PRO A 311 -2.76 29.98 2.92
N CYS A 312 -1.70 29.18 2.64
CA CYS A 312 -0.36 29.72 2.48
C CYS A 312 -0.25 30.62 1.25
N LEU A 313 0.40 31.79 1.42
CA LEU A 313 0.68 32.71 0.33
C LEU A 313 1.95 32.30 -0.40
N ILE A 314 1.86 32.12 -1.71
CA ILE A 314 3.03 31.80 -2.54
C ILE A 314 3.82 33.05 -2.92
N ASN A 315 5.05 32.88 -3.32
CA ASN A 315 5.88 33.93 -3.89
C ASN A 315 5.16 34.60 -5.08
N PRO A 316 5.00 35.93 -5.10
CA PRO A 316 4.27 36.63 -6.17
C PRO A 316 4.92 36.45 -7.56
N ASP A 317 6.19 36.08 -7.63
CA ASP A 317 6.90 35.81 -8.87
C ASP A 317 6.64 34.40 -9.44
N PHE A 318 6.01 33.51 -8.65
CA PHE A 318 5.56 32.21 -9.14
C PHE A 318 4.29 32.38 -9.99
N LYS A 319 4.35 31.96 -11.25
CA LYS A 319 3.22 32.04 -12.20
C LYS A 319 3.12 30.75 -12.99
N PHE A 320 1.91 30.47 -13.45
CA PHE A 320 1.62 29.42 -14.41
C PHE A 320 1.16 30.07 -15.71
N ASP A 321 1.81 29.71 -16.82
CA ASP A 321 1.41 30.11 -18.15
C ASP A 321 0.46 29.06 -18.73
N PRO A 322 -0.83 29.37 -18.94
CA PRO A 322 -1.80 28.40 -19.47
C PRO A 322 -1.60 28.09 -20.96
N GLU A 323 -0.91 28.94 -21.72
CA GLU A 323 -0.68 28.73 -23.15
C GLU A 323 0.43 27.69 -23.38
N SER A 324 1.58 27.88 -22.74
CA SER A 324 2.70 26.93 -22.82
C SER A 324 2.55 25.74 -21.88
N GLY A 325 1.73 25.83 -20.86
CA GLY A 325 1.60 24.82 -19.80
C GLY A 325 2.76 24.79 -18.82
N HIS A 326 3.65 25.78 -18.81
CA HIS A 326 4.82 25.84 -17.97
C HIS A 326 4.65 26.76 -16.77
N PHE A 327 5.45 26.50 -15.73
CA PHE A 327 5.59 27.39 -14.58
C PHE A 327 6.80 28.32 -14.75
N THR A 328 6.86 29.37 -13.95
CA THR A 328 8.01 30.28 -13.88
C THR A 328 9.31 29.49 -13.68
N GLY A 329 10.38 29.90 -14.36
CA GLY A 329 11.70 29.29 -14.30
C GLY A 329 11.93 28.16 -15.33
N TYR A 330 10.99 27.90 -16.22
CA TYR A 330 11.20 26.92 -17.30
C TYR A 330 12.22 27.43 -18.31
N ASN A 331 13.21 26.60 -18.58
CA ASN A 331 14.21 26.83 -19.64
C ASN A 331 13.94 25.88 -20.81
N PRO A 332 13.54 26.38 -21.99
CA PRO A 332 13.20 25.55 -23.14
C PRO A 332 14.41 24.79 -23.74
N ASP A 333 15.63 25.34 -23.62
CA ASP A 333 16.82 24.73 -24.20
C ASP A 333 17.28 23.50 -23.42
N THR A 334 17.14 23.55 -22.11
CA THR A 334 17.57 22.47 -21.20
C THR A 334 16.43 21.57 -20.74
N HIS A 335 15.17 21.96 -21.03
CA HIS A 335 13.94 21.32 -20.50
C HIS A 335 13.94 21.18 -18.97
N LYS A 336 14.56 22.11 -18.26
CA LYS A 336 14.67 22.15 -16.80
C LYS A 336 13.99 23.37 -16.24
N TYR A 337 13.65 23.30 -14.94
CA TYR A 337 13.15 24.41 -14.19
C TYR A 337 14.23 25.00 -13.28
N ASP A 338 14.25 26.33 -13.19
CA ASP A 338 14.80 27.03 -12.05
C ASP A 338 13.65 27.25 -11.06
N ASP A 339 13.77 26.70 -9.87
CA ASP A 339 12.73 26.66 -8.85
C ASP A 339 12.89 27.72 -7.74
N GLU A 340 13.73 28.74 -7.93
CA GLU A 340 13.94 29.82 -6.95
C GLU A 340 12.65 30.54 -6.55
N THR A 341 11.73 30.72 -7.50
CA THR A 341 10.42 31.34 -7.24
C THR A 341 9.39 30.39 -6.61
N TRP A 342 9.70 29.09 -6.49
CA TRP A 342 8.77 28.08 -5.98
C TRP A 342 8.79 27.99 -4.46
N SER A 343 8.47 29.10 -3.84
CA SER A 343 8.52 29.27 -2.39
C SER A 343 7.25 29.94 -1.86
N TYR A 344 7.08 29.94 -0.54
CA TYR A 344 6.04 30.71 0.12
C TYR A 344 6.57 32.08 0.52
N GLN A 345 5.67 33.06 0.67
CA GLN A 345 5.97 34.29 1.40
C GLN A 345 6.19 33.94 2.88
N THR A 346 7.22 34.50 3.49
CA THR A 346 7.53 34.26 4.91
C THR A 346 6.78 35.20 5.83
N ALA A 347 6.30 34.69 6.95
CA ALA A 347 5.54 35.48 7.93
C ALA A 347 6.48 36.24 8.90
N SER A 348 7.66 35.71 9.16
CA SER A 348 8.67 36.28 10.08
C SER A 348 10.04 35.68 9.79
N ASP A 349 11.10 36.35 10.25
CA ASP A 349 12.48 35.83 10.27
C ASP A 349 12.69 34.72 11.31
N ARG A 350 11.63 34.20 11.88
CA ARG A 350 11.68 33.14 12.88
C ARG A 350 12.06 31.85 12.21
N GLU A 351 13.29 31.43 12.40
CA GLU A 351 13.75 30.10 12.02
C GLU A 351 13.02 29.04 12.85
N TRP A 352 12.31 28.13 12.18
CA TRP A 352 11.86 26.92 12.85
C TRP A 352 13.09 26.08 13.19
N ASP A 353 13.35 25.91 14.49
CA ASP A 353 14.44 25.07 14.96
C ASP A 353 14.08 23.60 14.69
N THR A 354 14.47 23.11 13.50
CA THR A 354 14.38 21.70 13.16
C THR A 354 15.39 20.83 13.92
N LYS A 355 16.27 21.45 14.72
CA LYS A 355 17.30 20.75 15.51
C LYS A 355 16.71 19.81 16.56
N GLY A 356 15.53 20.14 17.12
CA GLY A 356 14.83 19.31 18.11
C GLY A 356 14.26 18.01 17.58
N ALA A 357 13.90 17.93 16.29
CA ALA A 357 13.22 16.77 15.72
C ALA A 357 14.16 15.61 15.35
N MET A 358 15.47 15.81 15.28
CA MET A 358 16.42 14.80 14.80
C MET A 358 17.74 14.69 15.61
N ASN A 359 17.78 15.06 16.87
CA ASN A 359 18.98 14.94 17.74
C ASN A 359 19.47 13.47 17.93
N TRP A 360 18.75 12.48 17.48
CA TRP A 360 19.11 11.07 17.59
C TRP A 360 20.00 10.55 16.43
N VAL A 361 20.29 11.34 15.41
CA VAL A 361 21.06 10.92 14.22
C VAL A 361 22.51 11.40 14.22
N THR A 362 22.92 12.29 15.13
CA THR A 362 24.29 12.81 15.18
C THR A 362 25.23 11.89 15.95
N LYS A 363 25.77 10.88 15.27
CA LYS A 363 26.98 10.20 15.76
C LYS A 363 28.23 11.03 15.40
N PRO A 364 29.27 11.06 16.25
CA PRO A 364 30.54 11.67 15.90
C PRO A 364 31.08 11.06 14.59
N GLY A 365 31.52 11.92 13.66
CA GLY A 365 32.07 11.50 12.36
C GLY A 365 31.07 11.38 11.20
N VAL A 366 29.76 11.54 11.44
CA VAL A 366 28.79 11.65 10.36
C VAL A 366 28.66 13.11 9.93
N PRO A 367 28.72 13.42 8.61
CA PRO A 367 28.54 14.80 8.14
C PRO A 367 27.20 15.34 8.67
N LYS A 368 27.24 16.51 9.28
CA LYS A 368 26.05 17.20 9.76
C LYS A 368 25.22 17.57 8.52
N PHE A 369 24.09 16.94 8.35
CA PHE A 369 23.09 17.35 7.36
C PHE A 369 22.66 18.78 7.71
N LYS A 370 22.94 19.73 6.83
CA LYS A 370 22.44 21.10 6.96
C LYS A 370 21.00 21.07 6.41
N TYR A 371 20.03 20.98 7.31
CA TYR A 371 18.62 21.11 6.89
C TYR A 371 18.40 22.56 6.42
N PRO A 372 17.66 22.75 5.31
CA PRO A 372 17.29 24.09 4.92
C PRO A 372 16.48 24.75 6.05
N THR A 373 16.75 26.00 6.32
CA THR A 373 15.97 26.83 7.24
C THR A 373 14.52 26.89 6.72
N VAL A 374 13.59 26.39 7.51
CA VAL A 374 12.16 26.44 7.15
C VAL A 374 11.56 27.66 7.83
N HIS A 375 11.16 28.64 7.03
CA HIS A 375 10.43 29.81 7.51
C HIS A 375 8.93 29.52 7.57
N GLU A 376 8.24 30.08 8.58
CA GLU A 376 6.79 29.94 8.66
C GLU A 376 6.13 30.67 7.47
N PRO A 377 5.28 30.03 6.68
CA PRO A 377 4.61 30.66 5.57
C PRO A 377 3.56 31.66 6.07
N LYS A 378 3.49 32.82 5.40
CA LYS A 378 2.40 33.78 5.57
C LYS A 378 1.09 33.13 5.11
N LYS A 379 0.00 33.33 5.85
CA LYS A 379 -1.29 32.67 5.60
C LYS A 379 -2.42 33.68 5.48
N ASP A 380 -3.32 33.44 4.53
CA ASP A 380 -4.64 34.05 4.47
C ASP A 380 -5.72 33.06 4.89
N MET A 381 -6.17 33.18 6.12
CA MET A 381 -7.20 32.29 6.68
C MET A 381 -8.60 32.55 6.10
N THR A 382 -8.76 33.61 5.30
CA THR A 382 -10.02 33.87 4.57
C THR A 382 -10.11 33.06 3.28
N LEU A 383 -8.96 32.57 2.76
CA LEU A 383 -8.82 31.90 1.47
C LEU A 383 -9.21 32.78 0.27
N GLN A 384 -9.14 34.13 0.40
CA GLN A 384 -9.55 35.07 -0.64
C GLN A 384 -8.37 35.72 -1.36
N ASP A 385 -7.18 35.75 -0.74
CA ASP A 385 -6.00 36.33 -1.38
C ASP A 385 -5.69 35.59 -2.70
N PRO A 386 -5.56 36.30 -3.83
CA PRO A 386 -5.29 35.69 -5.13
C PRO A 386 -3.98 34.87 -5.18
N ASN A 387 -3.04 35.13 -4.25
CA ASN A 387 -1.77 34.44 -4.17
C ASN A 387 -1.81 33.27 -3.18
N CYS A 388 -2.93 33.02 -2.47
CA CYS A 388 -3.00 31.81 -1.65
C CYS A 388 -3.14 30.56 -2.53
N VAL A 389 -2.59 29.44 -2.04
CA VAL A 389 -2.63 28.14 -2.74
C VAL A 389 -4.05 27.78 -3.15
N PHE A 390 -5.05 28.04 -2.28
CA PHE A 390 -6.44 27.75 -2.56
C PHE A 390 -6.98 28.47 -3.81
N GLN A 391 -6.74 29.77 -3.95
CA GLN A 391 -7.21 30.54 -5.10
C GLN A 391 -6.47 30.16 -6.39
N ILE A 392 -5.19 29.79 -6.27
CA ILE A 392 -4.42 29.30 -7.42
C ILE A 392 -4.98 27.95 -7.88
N MET A 393 -5.29 27.05 -6.96
CA MET A 393 -5.97 25.78 -7.28
C MET A 393 -7.32 26.05 -7.96
N LYS A 394 -8.14 26.95 -7.43
CA LYS A 394 -9.45 27.29 -8.00
C LYS A 394 -9.33 27.76 -9.45
N ARG A 395 -8.39 28.66 -9.75
CA ARG A 395 -8.11 29.10 -11.12
C ARG A 395 -7.58 27.97 -12.00
N HIS A 396 -6.65 27.18 -11.49
CA HIS A 396 -6.02 26.09 -12.25
C HIS A 396 -7.02 25.00 -12.64
N TYR A 397 -7.87 24.57 -11.71
CA TYR A 397 -8.82 23.49 -11.97
C TYR A 397 -10.10 23.93 -12.68
N SER A 398 -10.41 25.22 -12.80
CA SER A 398 -11.59 25.72 -13.51
C SER A 398 -11.70 25.23 -14.97
N ARG A 399 -10.58 24.91 -15.60
CA ARG A 399 -10.52 24.37 -16.97
C ARG A 399 -11.06 22.92 -17.09
N TYR A 400 -11.24 22.20 -15.99
CA TYR A 400 -11.76 20.84 -15.98
C TYR A 400 -13.29 20.84 -15.82
N THR A 401 -13.98 21.40 -16.81
CA THR A 401 -15.46 21.40 -16.83
C THR A 401 -16.02 20.00 -17.01
N LEU A 402 -17.26 19.76 -16.58
CA LEU A 402 -17.91 18.45 -16.74
C LEU A 402 -17.91 17.98 -18.20
N ASP A 403 -18.21 18.88 -19.16
CA ASP A 403 -18.22 18.56 -20.58
C ASP A 403 -16.84 18.11 -21.09
N LYS A 404 -15.79 18.86 -20.71
CA LYS A 404 -14.42 18.51 -21.09
C LYS A 404 -13.99 17.18 -20.47
N VAL A 405 -14.28 16.98 -19.20
CA VAL A 405 -13.91 15.72 -18.51
C VAL A 405 -14.67 14.53 -19.09
N SER A 406 -15.97 14.67 -19.32
CA SER A 406 -16.79 13.62 -19.99
C SER A 406 -16.20 13.27 -21.36
N SER A 407 -15.88 14.26 -22.18
CA SER A 407 -15.26 14.05 -23.51
C SER A 407 -13.93 13.30 -23.42
N VAL A 408 -13.07 13.64 -22.47
CA VAL A 408 -11.74 13.03 -22.29
C VAL A 408 -11.86 11.63 -21.72
N THR A 409 -12.64 11.46 -20.66
CA THR A 409 -12.75 10.18 -19.92
C THR A 409 -13.66 9.16 -20.59
N GLY A 410 -14.56 9.62 -21.43
CA GLY A 410 -15.61 8.79 -22.05
C GLY A 410 -16.74 8.38 -21.09
N ILE A 411 -16.77 8.94 -19.88
CA ILE A 411 -17.86 8.74 -18.92
C ILE A 411 -19.00 9.67 -19.33
N ASP A 412 -20.22 9.14 -19.40
CA ASP A 412 -21.42 9.96 -19.65
C ASP A 412 -21.52 11.08 -18.61
N LYS A 413 -21.85 12.29 -19.07
CA LYS A 413 -21.86 13.49 -18.24
C LYS A 413 -22.74 13.34 -16.99
N GLU A 414 -23.92 12.75 -17.15
CA GLU A 414 -24.86 12.49 -16.05
C GLU A 414 -24.29 11.51 -15.02
N VAL A 415 -23.63 10.45 -15.49
CA VAL A 415 -22.97 9.48 -14.62
C VAL A 415 -21.80 10.13 -13.89
N LEU A 416 -20.99 10.92 -14.60
CA LEU A 416 -19.85 11.66 -14.04
C LEU A 416 -20.29 12.63 -12.95
N GLU A 417 -21.32 13.42 -13.24
CA GLU A 417 -21.88 14.38 -12.28
C GLU A 417 -22.45 13.65 -11.06
N LYS A 418 -23.17 12.55 -11.26
CA LYS A 418 -23.69 11.73 -10.15
C LYS A 418 -22.60 11.17 -9.26
N VAL A 419 -21.52 10.67 -9.84
CA VAL A 419 -20.34 10.20 -9.08
C VAL A 419 -19.74 11.34 -8.26
N TYR A 420 -19.57 12.52 -8.86
CA TYR A 420 -19.05 13.69 -8.15
C TYR A 420 -19.97 14.13 -7.02
N GLN A 421 -21.27 14.27 -7.27
CA GLN A 421 -22.27 14.60 -6.24
C GLN A 421 -22.21 13.66 -5.03
N VAL A 422 -22.19 12.35 -5.29
CA VAL A 422 -22.18 11.36 -4.21
C VAL A 422 -20.86 11.41 -3.45
N TYR A 423 -19.71 11.43 -4.14
CA TYR A 423 -18.43 11.39 -3.45
C TYR A 423 -18.14 12.68 -2.69
N THR A 424 -18.41 13.85 -3.29
CA THR A 424 -18.12 15.16 -2.66
C THR A 424 -19.10 15.52 -1.54
N SER A 425 -20.20 14.77 -1.39
CA SER A 425 -21.09 14.91 -0.23
C SER A 425 -20.40 14.63 1.11
N THR A 426 -19.18 14.07 1.07
CA THR A 426 -18.35 13.77 2.24
C THR A 426 -17.52 14.96 2.73
N GLY A 427 -17.62 16.14 2.12
CA GLY A 427 -17.00 17.39 2.59
C GLY A 427 -17.64 17.98 3.86
N LYS A 428 -18.20 17.15 4.71
CA LYS A 428 -18.90 17.52 5.95
C LYS A 428 -18.41 16.65 7.11
N ARG A 429 -18.44 17.19 8.33
CA ARG A 429 -17.96 16.45 9.53
C ARG A 429 -18.70 15.14 9.76
N GLU A 430 -19.98 15.07 9.42
CA GLU A 430 -20.88 13.96 9.72
C GLU A 430 -20.86 12.88 8.64
N ARG A 431 -20.12 13.10 7.54
CA ARG A 431 -20.10 12.20 6.41
C ARG A 431 -18.69 12.00 5.87
N VAL A 432 -18.25 10.76 5.79
CA VAL A 432 -16.85 10.40 5.52
C VAL A 432 -16.73 9.55 4.27
N GLY A 433 -15.72 9.86 3.45
CA GLY A 433 -15.40 9.10 2.23
C GLY A 433 -14.01 8.49 2.23
N THR A 434 -13.89 7.29 1.66
CA THR A 434 -12.61 6.64 1.45
C THR A 434 -12.40 6.29 -0.02
N ILE A 435 -11.15 6.39 -0.48
CA ILE A 435 -10.72 5.95 -1.81
C ILE A 435 -9.93 4.66 -1.66
N LEU A 436 -10.34 3.61 -2.39
CA LEU A 436 -9.63 2.35 -2.53
C LEU A 436 -9.09 2.25 -3.95
N TYR A 437 -7.81 1.95 -4.12
CA TYR A 437 -7.22 1.83 -5.45
C TYR A 437 -6.14 0.75 -5.51
N ALA A 438 -5.79 0.36 -6.72
CA ALA A 438 -4.72 -0.61 -6.96
C ALA A 438 -3.87 -0.19 -8.17
N LEU A 439 -3.41 -1.16 -8.95
CA LEU A 439 -2.47 -0.97 -10.06
C LEU A 439 -3.04 -0.14 -11.22
N GLY A 440 -4.38 -0.08 -11.35
CA GLY A 440 -5.03 0.76 -12.35
C GLY A 440 -4.67 2.24 -12.22
N GLU A 441 -4.35 2.71 -11.00
CA GLU A 441 -3.94 4.09 -10.73
C GLU A 441 -2.43 4.29 -10.78
N THR A 442 -1.66 3.25 -10.44
CA THR A 442 -0.22 3.40 -10.20
C THR A 442 0.64 3.02 -11.38
N GLN A 443 0.16 2.17 -12.28
CA GLN A 443 0.92 1.69 -13.44
C GLN A 443 0.66 2.53 -14.70
N HIS A 444 0.64 3.85 -14.54
CA HIS A 444 0.57 4.84 -15.62
C HIS A 444 1.81 5.72 -15.64
N THR A 445 2.09 6.37 -16.77
CA THR A 445 3.18 7.34 -16.89
C THR A 445 3.10 8.44 -15.83
N PHE A 446 1.89 8.86 -15.47
CA PHE A 446 1.61 9.85 -14.41
C PHE A 446 0.92 9.25 -13.18
N GLY A 447 1.21 7.99 -12.87
CA GLY A 447 0.63 7.32 -11.69
C GLY A 447 0.91 8.04 -10.36
N SER A 448 2.04 8.74 -10.24
CA SER A 448 2.35 9.56 -9.06
C SER A 448 1.40 10.74 -8.92
N GLN A 449 1.04 11.39 -10.05
CA GLN A 449 0.07 12.48 -10.08
C GLN A 449 -1.35 11.98 -9.79
N ASN A 450 -1.73 10.79 -10.28
CA ASN A 450 -3.00 10.16 -9.93
C ASN A 450 -3.11 9.99 -8.42
N CYS A 451 -2.10 9.36 -7.79
CA CYS A 451 -2.06 9.19 -6.34
C CYS A 451 -2.13 10.52 -5.59
N ARG A 452 -1.37 11.54 -6.04
CA ARG A 452 -1.40 12.87 -5.44
C ARG A 452 -2.75 13.54 -5.57
N SER A 453 -3.42 13.40 -6.71
CA SER A 453 -4.76 13.95 -6.93
C SER A 453 -5.80 13.36 -5.98
N MET A 454 -5.78 12.04 -5.77
CA MET A 454 -6.62 11.40 -4.75
C MET A 454 -6.36 11.97 -3.35
N ALA A 455 -5.09 12.18 -3.01
CA ALA A 455 -4.70 12.76 -1.73
C ALA A 455 -5.23 14.19 -1.56
N VAL A 456 -5.11 15.03 -2.59
CA VAL A 456 -5.61 16.41 -2.58
C VAL A 456 -7.14 16.45 -2.42
N ILE A 457 -7.88 15.59 -3.13
CA ILE A 457 -9.35 15.48 -2.98
C ILE A 457 -9.71 15.16 -1.52
N GLN A 458 -9.04 14.19 -0.92
CA GLN A 458 -9.30 13.80 0.46
C GLN A 458 -8.95 14.90 1.47
N LEU A 459 -7.93 15.71 1.20
CA LEU A 459 -7.59 16.87 2.02
C LEU A 459 -8.64 17.99 1.86
N LEU A 460 -9.14 18.25 0.65
CA LEU A 460 -10.22 19.21 0.43
C LEU A 460 -11.51 18.82 1.15
N LEU A 461 -11.83 17.53 1.15
CA LEU A 461 -13.04 17.00 1.80
C LEU A 461 -12.86 16.72 3.30
N GLY A 462 -11.66 16.88 3.87
CA GLY A 462 -11.40 16.61 5.29
C GLY A 462 -11.48 15.14 5.69
N ASN A 463 -11.32 14.22 4.74
CA ASN A 463 -11.48 12.78 4.96
C ASN A 463 -10.24 12.08 5.53
N VAL A 464 -9.11 12.78 5.70
CA VAL A 464 -7.88 12.16 6.22
C VAL A 464 -7.80 12.35 7.73
N GLY A 465 -7.53 11.27 8.46
CA GLY A 465 -7.40 11.28 9.92
C GLY A 465 -8.70 11.09 10.68
N VAL A 466 -9.80 10.81 9.98
CA VAL A 466 -11.10 10.48 10.56
C VAL A 466 -11.45 9.00 10.33
N PRO A 467 -12.20 8.35 11.25
CA PRO A 467 -12.64 6.97 11.06
C PRO A 467 -13.43 6.79 9.76
N GLY A 468 -13.10 5.77 8.99
CA GLY A 468 -13.72 5.49 7.70
C GLY A 468 -13.17 6.29 6.53
N GLY A 469 -12.34 7.31 6.78
CA GLY A 469 -11.76 8.17 5.74
C GLY A 469 -10.43 7.69 5.20
N GLY A 470 -9.90 8.46 4.23
CA GLY A 470 -8.55 8.30 3.74
C GLY A 470 -8.40 7.73 2.34
N VAL A 471 -7.15 7.46 1.96
CA VAL A 471 -6.74 6.90 0.67
C VAL A 471 -6.00 5.60 0.90
N ASN A 472 -6.47 4.52 0.31
CA ASN A 472 -6.05 3.18 0.64
C ASN A 472 -5.59 2.40 -0.59
N ALA A 473 -4.27 2.28 -0.76
CA ALA A 473 -3.68 1.40 -1.74
C ALA A 473 -3.87 -0.07 -1.31
N LEU A 474 -4.65 -0.82 -2.07
CA LEU A 474 -4.86 -2.25 -1.83
C LEU A 474 -3.69 -3.05 -2.41
N ARG A 475 -2.56 -3.08 -1.73
CA ARG A 475 -1.29 -3.60 -2.23
C ARG A 475 -1.13 -5.12 -2.10
N GLY A 476 0.00 -5.63 -2.64
CA GLY A 476 0.48 -6.98 -2.39
C GLY A 476 1.11 -7.14 -1.00
N ALA A 477 1.86 -8.24 -0.79
CA ALA A 477 2.38 -8.64 0.52
C ALA A 477 3.40 -7.68 1.17
N ALA A 478 4.06 -6.83 0.41
CA ALA A 478 5.13 -5.94 0.89
C ALA A 478 4.72 -4.90 1.95
N GLU A 479 3.44 -4.70 2.17
CA GLU A 479 2.91 -3.82 3.22
C GLU A 479 2.33 -4.55 4.42
N ARG A 480 2.77 -5.76 4.67
CA ARG A 480 2.40 -6.49 5.89
C ARG A 480 3.01 -5.91 7.15
N SER A 481 4.00 -5.04 7.03
CA SER A 481 4.53 -4.34 8.17
C SER A 481 3.44 -3.46 8.76
N ARG A 482 2.77 -4.01 9.73
CA ARG A 482 1.84 -3.29 10.57
C ARG A 482 2.61 -2.24 11.34
N VAL A 483 2.36 -1.02 10.99
CA VAL A 483 2.51 0.03 11.97
C VAL A 483 1.21 0.02 12.76
N PRO A 484 1.20 -0.38 14.04
CA PRO A 484 0.04 -0.13 14.88
C PRO A 484 -0.26 1.37 14.83
N PRO A 485 -1.53 1.80 14.93
CA PRO A 485 -1.88 3.23 14.89
C PRO A 485 -1.16 4.09 15.93
N THR A 486 -0.50 3.46 16.90
CA THR A 486 0.17 4.11 18.03
C THR A 486 1.69 4.13 17.96
N SER A 487 2.33 3.47 16.98
CA SER A 487 3.77 3.48 16.91
C SER A 487 4.27 4.62 16.01
N ARG A 488 4.88 5.61 16.62
CA ARG A 488 5.74 6.62 15.97
C ARG A 488 7.03 5.96 15.47
N LEU A 489 6.93 4.96 14.59
CA LEU A 489 8.12 4.40 13.95
C LEU A 489 8.48 5.25 12.74
N PRO A 490 9.78 5.57 12.56
CA PRO A 490 10.22 6.34 11.41
C PRO A 490 9.89 5.60 10.12
N LEU A 491 9.54 6.37 9.09
CA LEU A 491 9.35 5.95 7.73
C LEU A 491 10.38 4.91 7.29
N THR A 492 10.01 3.64 7.37
CA THR A 492 10.68 2.61 6.58
C THR A 492 10.06 2.66 5.18
N ALA A 493 10.40 3.70 4.42
CA ALA A 493 10.22 3.67 3.00
C ALA A 493 10.89 2.40 2.46
N SER A 494 10.28 1.75 1.47
CA SER A 494 10.94 0.71 0.69
C SER A 494 12.39 1.14 0.42
N PRO A 495 13.39 0.24 0.54
CA PRO A 495 14.79 0.56 0.27
C PRO A 495 15.05 1.36 -1.01
N ALA A 496 14.26 1.09 -2.06
CA ALA A 496 14.29 1.82 -3.31
C ALA A 496 13.98 3.33 -3.17
N TYR A 497 13.27 3.73 -2.14
CA TYR A 497 12.84 5.12 -1.98
C TYR A 497 13.89 6.04 -1.36
N ARG A 498 14.84 5.49 -0.61
CA ARG A 498 15.96 6.27 -0.05
C ARG A 498 17.05 6.63 -1.08
N GLN A 499 16.95 6.12 -2.30
CA GLN A 499 17.97 6.30 -3.34
C GLN A 499 17.60 7.35 -4.40
N LEU A 500 16.36 7.86 -4.40
CA LEU A 500 16.11 9.06 -5.18
C LEU A 500 16.69 10.23 -4.41
N PRO A 501 17.70 10.94 -4.93
CA PRO A 501 18.10 12.21 -4.34
C PRO A 501 16.86 13.09 -4.31
N ALA A 502 16.56 13.71 -3.17
CA ALA A 502 15.72 14.88 -3.17
C ALA A 502 16.26 15.79 -4.27
N SER A 503 15.36 16.41 -5.06
CA SER A 503 15.71 17.24 -6.22
C SER A 503 16.78 18.32 -5.98
N GLY A 504 17.18 18.54 -4.72
CA GLY A 504 18.29 19.42 -4.29
C GLY A 504 19.65 18.75 -4.14
N GLN A 505 19.75 17.41 -4.10
CA GLN A 505 21.07 16.75 -3.90
C GLN A 505 21.80 16.40 -5.20
N ALA A 506 21.14 16.49 -6.36
CA ALA A 506 21.81 16.32 -7.66
C ALA A 506 22.73 17.48 -8.04
N ARG A 507 22.78 18.57 -7.25
CA ARG A 507 23.63 19.75 -7.51
C ARG A 507 24.98 19.73 -6.80
N GLU A 508 25.17 18.88 -5.77
CA GLU A 508 26.47 18.80 -5.04
C GLU A 508 27.36 17.63 -5.48
N ALA A 509 26.94 16.85 -6.46
CA ALA A 509 27.73 15.77 -7.05
C ALA A 509 28.14 16.09 -8.50
N ARG A 510 28.66 17.33 -8.70
CA ARG A 510 29.48 17.73 -9.86
C ARG A 510 30.64 18.57 -9.38
#